data_d625936c0d0b58b14edc86bd2e1b18fd
#
_entry.id   d625936c0d0b58b14edc86bd2e1b18fd
#
_cell.length_a   1.000
_cell.length_b   1.000
_cell.length_c   1.000
_cell.angle_alpha   90.00
_cell.angle_beta   90.00
_cell.angle_gamma   90.00
#
_symmetry.space_group_name_H-M   'P 1'
#
loop_
_entity.id
_entity.type
_entity.pdbx_description
1 polymer ?
#
loop_
_entity_poly.entity_id
_entity_poly.type
_entity_poly.pdbx_seq_one_letter_code
_entity_poly.pdbx_strand_id
1 'polypeptide(L)'
;MVDDESSMRFLLRMTFELEGHEVMEASDGVTAAERVEGGLRPDLVATDFMMPRMNGGELIDRLRRTPATAEIPIILVSASPGSERKTSANAFFRKPFDPVALTQCATTLLAGSG
;
A
#
# COMPACT_ATOMS: atom_id res chain seq x y z
N MET A 1 0.20 4.91 2.49
CA MET A 1 -1.17 4.35 2.33
C MET A 1 -1.86 4.99 1.14
N VAL A 2 -2.31 4.20 0.21
CA VAL A 2 -2.95 4.70 -1.00
C VAL A 2 -4.38 4.17 -1.06
N ASP A 3 -5.36 5.04 -0.93
CA ASP A 3 -6.78 4.69 -0.95
C ASP A 3 -7.57 5.95 -1.28
N ASP A 4 -8.61 5.84 -2.13
CA ASP A 4 -9.46 6.97 -2.46
C ASP A 4 -10.53 7.25 -1.40
N GLU A 5 -10.71 6.34 -0.45
CA GLU A 5 -11.66 6.51 0.66
C GLU A 5 -10.95 7.13 1.87
N SER A 6 -11.29 8.39 2.18
CA SER A 6 -10.59 9.14 3.22
C SER A 6 -10.74 8.58 4.63
N SER A 7 -11.90 8.00 4.95
CA SER A 7 -12.12 7.41 6.28
C SER A 7 -11.23 6.18 6.48
N MET A 8 -11.03 5.37 5.45
CA MET A 8 -10.15 4.21 5.52
C MET A 8 -8.69 4.63 5.64
N ARG A 9 -8.27 5.66 4.86
CA ARG A 9 -6.90 6.20 4.99
C ARG A 9 -6.64 6.68 6.39
N PHE A 10 -7.60 7.42 6.97
CA PHE A 10 -7.49 7.96 8.32
C PHE A 10 -7.32 6.85 9.36
N LEU A 11 -8.18 5.83 9.28
CA LEU A 11 -8.14 4.69 10.21
C LEU A 11 -6.79 3.95 10.15
N LEU A 12 -6.33 3.64 8.95
CA LEU A 12 -5.06 2.93 8.77
C LEU A 12 -3.88 3.80 9.18
N ARG A 13 -3.93 5.09 8.86
CA ARG A 13 -2.88 6.02 9.29
C ARG A 13 -2.75 6.04 10.81
N MET A 14 -3.88 6.18 11.53
CA MET A 14 -3.85 6.18 12.98
C MET A 14 -3.30 4.87 13.54
N THR A 15 -3.72 3.75 12.97
CA THR A 15 -3.28 2.45 13.43
C THR A 15 -1.77 2.27 13.23
N PHE A 16 -1.25 2.66 12.09
CA PHE A 16 0.19 2.61 11.83
C PHE A 16 0.98 3.57 12.72
N GLU A 17 0.47 4.78 12.95
CA GLU A 17 1.15 5.74 13.80
C GLU A 17 1.22 5.26 15.26
N LEU A 18 0.18 4.57 15.74
CA LEU A 18 0.20 3.97 17.08
C LEU A 18 1.28 2.91 17.22
N GLU A 19 1.64 2.25 16.12
CA GLU A 19 2.73 1.26 16.09
C GLU A 19 4.11 1.91 15.88
N GLY A 20 4.18 3.23 15.84
CA GLY A 20 5.43 3.97 15.72
C GLY A 20 5.88 4.26 14.29
N HIS A 21 5.03 4.02 13.30
CA HIS A 21 5.36 4.29 11.90
C HIS A 21 5.06 5.72 11.49
N GLU A 22 5.87 6.28 10.64
CA GLU A 22 5.58 7.56 9.98
C GLU A 22 4.79 7.25 8.72
N VAL A 23 3.61 7.85 8.57
CA VAL A 23 2.68 7.52 7.50
C VAL A 23 2.49 8.68 6.54
N MET A 24 2.63 8.39 5.25
CA MET A 24 2.29 9.31 4.16
C MET A 24 1.05 8.76 3.45
N GLU A 25 0.16 9.64 3.05
CA GLU A 25 -1.09 9.28 2.40
C GLU A 25 -1.14 9.78 0.96
N ALA A 26 -1.84 9.02 0.10
CA ALA A 26 -2.18 9.46 -1.25
C ALA A 26 -3.59 8.99 -1.57
N SER A 27 -4.35 9.82 -2.26
CA SER A 27 -5.75 9.52 -2.61
C SER A 27 -5.89 8.71 -3.90
N ASP A 28 -4.83 8.56 -4.66
CA ASP A 28 -4.85 7.76 -5.89
C ASP A 28 -3.43 7.30 -6.26
N GLY A 29 -3.38 6.35 -7.21
CA GLY A 29 -2.11 5.74 -7.61
C GLY A 29 -1.18 6.70 -8.35
N VAL A 30 -1.72 7.62 -9.12
CA VAL A 30 -0.90 8.60 -9.85
C VAL A 30 -0.14 9.48 -8.87
N THR A 31 -0.83 10.01 -7.87
CA THR A 31 -0.20 10.84 -6.84
C THR A 31 0.88 10.07 -6.08
N ALA A 32 0.59 8.82 -5.71
CA ALA A 32 1.55 7.98 -5.02
C ALA A 32 2.80 7.74 -5.86
N ALA A 33 2.62 7.39 -7.13
CA ALA A 33 3.73 7.14 -8.05
C ALA A 33 4.58 8.39 -8.26
N GLU A 34 3.95 9.53 -8.41
CA GLU A 34 4.65 10.80 -8.59
C GLU A 34 5.50 11.16 -7.36
N ARG A 35 4.98 10.91 -6.17
CA ARG A 35 5.74 11.16 -4.94
C ARG A 35 6.99 10.29 -4.84
N VAL A 36 6.87 9.03 -5.20
CA VAL A 36 8.02 8.10 -5.21
C VAL A 36 9.04 8.53 -6.27
N GLU A 37 8.59 8.85 -7.46
CA GLU A 37 9.45 9.32 -8.53
C GLU A 37 10.11 10.67 -8.19
N GLY A 38 9.43 11.49 -7.39
CA GLY A 38 9.93 12.77 -6.91
C GLY A 38 10.89 12.68 -5.72
N GLY A 39 11.16 11.48 -5.20
CA GLY A 39 12.16 11.30 -4.14
C GLY A 39 11.67 10.67 -2.85
N LEU A 40 10.35 10.46 -2.68
CA LEU A 40 9.85 9.77 -1.50
C LEU A 40 10.36 8.31 -1.50
N ARG A 41 10.87 7.86 -0.35
CA ARG A 41 11.44 6.52 -0.20
C ARG A 41 10.69 5.75 0.88
N PRO A 42 9.53 5.16 0.56
CA PRO A 42 8.79 4.38 1.53
C PRO A 42 9.49 3.05 1.84
N ASP A 43 9.29 2.56 3.05
CA ASP A 43 9.77 1.24 3.44
C ASP A 43 8.73 0.16 3.18
N LEU A 44 7.47 0.57 3.03
CA LEU A 44 6.34 -0.31 2.74
C LEU A 44 5.25 0.51 2.09
N VAL A 45 4.52 -0.09 1.17
CA VAL A 45 3.34 0.54 0.56
C VAL A 45 2.13 -0.35 0.82
N ALA A 46 1.04 0.26 1.32
CA ALA A 46 -0.26 -0.40 1.39
C ALA A 46 -1.19 0.36 0.45
N THR A 47 -1.83 -0.35 -0.46
CA THR A 47 -2.68 0.29 -1.47
C THR A 47 -3.99 -0.46 -1.68
N ASP A 48 -5.05 0.30 -1.92
CA ASP A 48 -6.30 -0.25 -2.43
C ASP A 48 -6.11 -0.61 -3.90
N PHE A 49 -6.89 -1.57 -4.39
CA PHE A 49 -6.89 -1.93 -5.82
C PHE A 49 -7.77 -0.98 -6.63
N MET A 50 -8.99 -0.73 -6.14
CA MET A 50 -9.97 0.09 -6.88
C MET A 50 -9.77 1.57 -6.57
N MET A 51 -9.16 2.27 -7.50
CA MET A 51 -8.93 3.71 -7.39
C MET A 51 -9.13 4.38 -8.75
N PRO A 52 -9.53 5.68 -8.77
CA PRO A 52 -9.61 6.40 -10.03
C PRO A 52 -8.22 6.65 -10.62
N ARG A 53 -8.15 6.88 -11.90
CA ARG A 53 -6.97 7.21 -12.70
C ARG A 53 -5.96 6.08 -12.83
N MET A 54 -5.58 5.43 -11.73
CA MET A 54 -4.63 4.32 -11.74
C MET A 54 -5.04 3.34 -10.65
N ASN A 55 -5.34 2.10 -11.00
CA ASN A 55 -5.70 1.10 -9.99
C ASN A 55 -4.45 0.59 -9.25
N GLY A 56 -4.68 -0.18 -8.18
CA GLY A 56 -3.58 -0.69 -7.35
C GLY A 56 -2.63 -1.60 -8.10
N GLY A 57 -3.13 -2.39 -9.04
CA GLY A 57 -2.28 -3.26 -9.87
C GLY A 57 -1.32 -2.47 -10.73
N GLU A 58 -1.82 -1.41 -11.36
CA GLU A 58 -0.99 -0.52 -12.18
C GLU A 58 0.04 0.22 -11.32
N LEU A 59 -0.36 0.66 -10.12
CA LEU A 59 0.55 1.30 -9.19
C LEU A 59 1.67 0.34 -8.78
N ILE A 60 1.32 -0.89 -8.43
CA ILE A 60 2.31 -1.91 -8.03
C ILE A 60 3.29 -2.16 -9.16
N ASP A 61 2.81 -2.32 -10.39
CA ASP A 61 3.67 -2.51 -11.56
C ASP A 61 4.65 -1.36 -11.72
N ARG A 62 4.17 -0.14 -11.55
CA ARG A 62 5.00 1.04 -11.68
C ARG A 62 6.06 1.12 -10.57
N LEU A 63 5.68 0.77 -9.34
CA LEU A 63 6.62 0.71 -8.21
C LEU A 63 7.70 -0.35 -8.45
N ARG A 64 7.32 -1.52 -8.96
CA ARG A 64 8.26 -2.61 -9.23
C ARG A 64 9.25 -2.26 -10.35
N ARG A 65 8.89 -1.36 -11.25
CA ARG A 65 9.79 -0.88 -12.31
C ARG A 65 10.67 0.30 -11.87
N THR A 66 10.38 0.89 -10.71
CA THR A 66 11.16 1.98 -10.16
C THR A 66 12.26 1.40 -9.26
N PRO A 67 13.55 1.64 -9.52
CA PRO A 67 14.63 1.00 -8.76
C PRO A 67 14.53 1.19 -7.24
N ALA A 68 14.11 2.36 -6.79
CA ALA A 68 14.01 2.66 -5.36
C ALA A 68 12.95 1.84 -4.63
N THR A 69 11.95 1.31 -5.35
CA THR A 69 10.81 0.60 -4.77
C THR A 69 10.63 -0.81 -5.35
N ALA A 70 11.56 -1.27 -6.16
CA ALA A 70 11.44 -2.54 -6.86
C ALA A 70 11.28 -3.74 -5.91
N GLU A 71 11.83 -3.67 -4.70
CA GLU A 71 11.83 -4.79 -3.76
C GLU A 71 11.18 -4.47 -2.41
N ILE A 72 10.56 -3.30 -2.25
CA ILE A 72 9.89 -2.98 -0.98
C ILE A 72 8.64 -3.85 -0.80
N PRO A 73 8.27 -4.16 0.45
CA PRO A 73 7.02 -4.89 0.68
C PRO A 73 5.81 -4.05 0.31
N ILE A 74 4.85 -4.70 -0.34
CA ILE A 74 3.60 -4.07 -0.78
C ILE A 74 2.44 -4.91 -0.29
N ILE A 75 1.46 -4.26 0.34
CA ILE A 75 0.21 -4.88 0.76
C ILE A 75 -0.90 -4.36 -0.14
N LEU A 76 -1.63 -5.26 -0.77
CA LEU A 76 -2.78 -4.92 -1.59
C LEU A 76 -4.06 -5.17 -0.80
N VAL A 77 -4.97 -4.22 -0.82
CA VAL A 77 -6.27 -4.32 -0.16
C VAL A 77 -7.36 -4.19 -1.22
N SER A 78 -8.32 -5.11 -1.27
CA SER A 78 -9.36 -5.03 -2.29
C SER A 78 -10.61 -5.81 -1.91
N ALA A 79 -11.77 -5.28 -2.36
CA ALA A 79 -13.03 -6.02 -2.38
C ALA A 79 -13.22 -6.77 -3.70
N SER A 80 -12.39 -6.51 -4.71
CA SER A 80 -12.55 -7.10 -6.05
C SER A 80 -12.00 -8.51 -6.09
N PRO A 81 -12.82 -9.53 -6.43
CA PRO A 81 -12.35 -10.91 -6.54
C PRO A 81 -11.26 -11.06 -7.60
N GLY A 82 -10.22 -11.82 -7.27
CA GLY A 82 -9.16 -12.16 -8.21
C GLY A 82 -8.11 -11.07 -8.42
N SER A 83 -8.22 -9.91 -7.78
CA SER A 83 -7.24 -8.84 -7.94
C SER A 83 -5.84 -9.26 -7.47
N GLU A 84 -5.76 -10.14 -6.47
CA GLU A 84 -4.48 -10.64 -5.94
C GLU A 84 -3.67 -11.42 -6.97
N ARG A 85 -4.33 -11.99 -7.97
CA ARG A 85 -3.66 -12.79 -9.01
C ARG A 85 -2.96 -11.97 -10.07
N LYS A 86 -3.22 -10.67 -10.09
CA LYS A 86 -2.75 -9.76 -11.15
C LYS A 86 -1.61 -8.85 -10.68
N THR A 87 -1.11 -9.07 -9.47
CA THR A 87 -0.12 -8.17 -8.90
C THR A 87 1.05 -8.93 -8.28
N SER A 88 2.16 -8.22 -8.08
CA SER A 88 3.33 -8.71 -7.38
C SER A 88 3.37 -8.21 -5.93
N ALA A 89 2.21 -8.03 -5.31
CA ALA A 89 2.12 -7.66 -3.90
C ALA A 89 2.64 -8.78 -3.00
N ASN A 90 3.22 -8.39 -1.87
CA ASN A 90 3.75 -9.35 -0.89
C ASN A 90 2.65 -9.94 -0.01
N ALA A 91 1.56 -9.21 0.19
CA ALA A 91 0.41 -9.66 0.97
C ALA A 91 -0.86 -9.09 0.38
N PHE A 92 -1.97 -9.75 0.65
CA PHE A 92 -3.28 -9.36 0.16
C PHE A 92 -4.29 -9.42 1.29
N PHE A 93 -5.10 -8.37 1.44
CA PHE A 93 -6.21 -8.33 2.39
C PHE A 93 -7.50 -8.05 1.65
N ARG A 94 -8.51 -8.87 1.88
CA ARG A 94 -9.84 -8.68 1.31
C ARG A 94 -10.65 -7.75 2.21
N LYS A 95 -11.33 -6.79 1.62
CA LYS A 95 -12.28 -5.93 2.35
C LYS A 95 -13.57 -6.69 2.65
N PRO A 96 -14.17 -6.54 3.83
CA PRO A 96 -13.67 -5.81 4.98
C PRO A 96 -12.52 -6.55 5.68
N PHE A 97 -11.55 -5.83 6.23
CA PHE A 97 -10.40 -6.43 6.90
C PHE A 97 -10.23 -5.82 8.30
N ASP A 98 -9.46 -6.54 9.14
CA ASP A 98 -9.11 -6.06 10.47
C ASP A 98 -7.85 -5.17 10.36
N PRO A 99 -7.95 -3.89 10.73
CA PRO A 99 -6.78 -2.99 10.68
C PRO A 99 -5.60 -3.48 11.51
N VAL A 100 -5.86 -4.12 12.65
CA VAL A 100 -4.80 -4.67 13.49
C VAL A 100 -4.07 -5.80 12.78
N ALA A 101 -4.80 -6.70 12.12
CA ALA A 101 -4.19 -7.78 11.35
C ALA A 101 -3.31 -7.22 10.22
N LEU A 102 -3.77 -6.17 9.56
CA LEU A 102 -3.01 -5.54 8.47
C LEU A 102 -1.72 -4.91 9.00
N THR A 103 -1.78 -4.17 10.10
CA THR A 103 -0.58 -3.55 10.69
C THR A 103 0.39 -4.58 11.22
N GLN A 104 -0.08 -5.69 11.78
CA GLN A 104 0.78 -6.79 12.20
C GLN A 104 1.50 -7.42 11.01
N CYS A 105 0.81 -7.58 9.90
CA CYS A 105 1.40 -8.07 8.66
C CYS A 105 2.49 -7.11 8.17
N ALA A 106 2.22 -5.81 8.19
CA ALA A 106 3.18 -4.79 7.80
C ALA A 106 4.45 -4.84 8.66
N THR A 107 4.29 -4.97 9.97
CA THR A 107 5.42 -5.08 10.89
C THR A 107 6.27 -6.30 10.58
N THR A 108 5.63 -7.42 10.30
CA THR A 108 6.33 -8.67 9.94
C THR A 108 7.10 -8.50 8.63
N LEU A 109 6.48 -7.89 7.62
CA LEU A 109 7.14 -7.65 6.33
C LEU A 109 8.32 -6.70 6.47
N LEU A 110 8.20 -5.64 7.26
CA LEU A 110 9.28 -4.69 7.49
C LEU A 110 10.45 -5.35 8.22
N ALA A 111 10.19 -6.21 9.18
CA ALA A 111 11.23 -6.95 9.89
C ALA A 111 11.97 -7.92 8.95
N GLY A 112 11.24 -8.54 8.02
CA GLY A 112 11.83 -9.49 7.07
C GLY A 112 12.57 -8.85 5.92
N SER A 113 12.33 -7.55 5.66
CA SER A 113 12.97 -6.84 4.55
C SER A 113 14.29 -6.20 4.93
N GLY A 114 14.63 -6.24 6.20
CA GLY A 114 15.89 -5.66 6.72
C GLY A 114 17.12 -6.57 6.50
#